data_dc06c375654a41fbd48d59259e31b566
#
_entry.id   dc06c375654a41fbd48d59259e31b566
#
_cell.length_a   1.000
_cell.length_b   1.000
_cell.length_c   1.000
_cell.angle_alpha   90.00
_cell.angle_beta   90.00
_cell.angle_gamma   90.00
#
_symmetry.space_group_name_H-M   'P 1'
#
loop_
_entity.id
_entity.type
_entity.pdbx_description
1 polymer ?
#
loop_
_entity_poly.entity_id
_entity_poly.type
_entity_poly.pdbx_seq_one_letter_code
_entity_poly.pdbx_strand_id
1 'polypeptide(L)'
;MADADFLIVGGGIVGLATAYRLQSMQPGCRVRLLEKEAEVGQHQSGHNSGVLHCGLYYKPGSIKAVLAVRGIRQMVEFCEEAGIKHEVCGKLVVACNEEELGRLRNLEVRGRQNGLEGIEYLEREAMLEVEPNVGGIAALRVPQEGIVDYPAVCRELKRRIVENGGVVVTGATVTGLREQGGQWIARTPVDEYTGTFLVNCAGLHCDRVAEIAGEKRETRIVPFRGEYYKLKSGREGIVRNLIYPVPDAQFPFLGVHFTRLIHGGMEAGPNAAMAFAREGYLKTNISLRDMWDAMTYPGLWRFVAKHPRMTALELWQTFSKRRFCRALQKLVPSIKLSDIEPGGAGV
;
A
#
# COMPACT_ATOMS: atom_id res chain seq x y z
N MET A 1 -34.05 11.93 13.40
CA MET A 1 -33.62 10.78 12.55
C MET A 1 -32.15 11.04 12.19
N ALA A 2 -31.34 10.00 12.08
CA ALA A 2 -29.95 10.16 11.66
C ALA A 2 -29.85 10.76 10.26
N ASP A 3 -28.83 11.57 9.98
CA ASP A 3 -28.60 12.17 8.66
C ASP A 3 -28.15 11.15 7.63
N ALA A 4 -27.54 10.03 8.09
CA ALA A 4 -27.08 8.94 7.26
C ALA A 4 -27.40 7.57 7.87
N ASP A 5 -27.50 6.56 7.02
CA ASP A 5 -27.56 5.16 7.47
C ASP A 5 -26.14 4.67 7.80
N PHE A 6 -25.14 5.11 7.00
CA PHE A 6 -23.74 4.79 7.21
C PHE A 6 -22.91 6.08 7.33
N LEU A 7 -22.21 6.23 8.47
CA LEU A 7 -21.25 7.30 8.75
C LEU A 7 -19.85 6.70 8.67
N ILE A 8 -19.07 7.11 7.67
CA ILE A 8 -17.74 6.55 7.36
C ILE A 8 -16.67 7.56 7.72
N VAL A 9 -15.67 7.17 8.49
CA VAL A 9 -14.53 8.03 8.86
C VAL A 9 -13.30 7.63 8.05
N GLY A 10 -12.83 8.54 7.20
CA GLY A 10 -11.66 8.40 6.35
C GLY A 10 -11.97 8.29 4.86
N GLY A 11 -11.48 9.26 4.08
CA GLY A 11 -11.62 9.38 2.63
C GLY A 11 -10.46 8.78 1.84
N GLY A 12 -9.74 7.80 2.41
CA GLY A 12 -8.83 6.93 1.67
C GLY A 12 -9.57 5.92 0.81
N ILE A 13 -8.83 5.16 -0.03
CA ILE A 13 -9.42 4.20 -0.96
C ILE A 13 -10.33 3.18 -0.28
N VAL A 14 -10.01 2.76 0.95
CA VAL A 14 -10.83 1.79 1.71
C VAL A 14 -12.19 2.39 2.08
N GLY A 15 -12.22 3.61 2.62
CA GLY A 15 -13.47 4.29 2.97
C GLY A 15 -14.33 4.61 1.75
N LEU A 16 -13.71 5.09 0.68
CA LEU A 16 -14.40 5.38 -0.58
C LEU A 16 -14.96 4.10 -1.23
N ALA A 17 -14.18 3.03 -1.30
CA ALA A 17 -14.65 1.75 -1.83
C ALA A 17 -15.78 1.16 -0.97
N THR A 18 -15.70 1.31 0.36
CA THR A 18 -16.76 0.89 1.28
C THR A 18 -18.05 1.67 1.01
N ALA A 19 -17.97 3.00 0.92
CA ALA A 19 -19.12 3.85 0.62
C ALA A 19 -19.79 3.48 -0.71
N TYR A 20 -18.99 3.39 -1.77
CA TYR A 20 -19.44 3.00 -3.09
C TYR A 20 -20.10 1.61 -3.09
N ARG A 21 -19.49 0.65 -2.39
CA ARG A 21 -20.02 -0.71 -2.34
C ARG A 21 -21.32 -0.81 -1.54
N LEU A 22 -21.46 -0.06 -0.45
CA LEU A 22 -22.71 0.02 0.32
C LEU A 22 -23.86 0.52 -0.54
N GLN A 23 -23.66 1.61 -1.30
CA GLN A 23 -24.68 2.14 -2.21
C GLN A 23 -25.05 1.15 -3.33
N SER A 24 -24.06 0.37 -3.83
CA SER A 24 -24.30 -0.66 -4.84
C SER A 24 -25.10 -1.84 -4.29
N MET A 25 -24.88 -2.23 -3.03
CA MET A 25 -25.57 -3.37 -2.39
C MET A 25 -26.94 -3.01 -1.80
N GLN A 26 -27.11 -1.75 -1.39
CA GLN A 26 -28.33 -1.21 -0.79
C GLN A 26 -28.71 0.11 -1.50
N PRO A 27 -29.29 0.03 -2.69
CA PRO A 27 -29.73 1.23 -3.42
C PRO A 27 -30.65 2.11 -2.56
N GLY A 28 -30.35 3.40 -2.51
CA GLY A 28 -31.08 4.37 -1.70
C GLY A 28 -30.58 4.51 -0.25
N CYS A 29 -29.60 3.73 0.20
CA CYS A 29 -28.99 3.98 1.51
C CYS A 29 -28.25 5.32 1.51
N ARG A 30 -28.40 6.05 2.61
CA ARG A 30 -27.73 7.35 2.82
C ARG A 30 -26.34 7.12 3.38
N VAL A 31 -25.32 7.46 2.60
CA VAL A 31 -23.91 7.36 3.01
C VAL A 31 -23.35 8.75 3.24
N ARG A 32 -22.69 8.95 4.37
CA ARG A 32 -21.88 10.15 4.66
C ARG A 32 -20.46 9.75 5.03
N LEU A 33 -19.50 10.27 4.27
CA LEU A 33 -18.07 10.03 4.48
C LEU A 33 -17.41 11.31 4.94
N LEU A 34 -16.64 11.23 6.04
CA LEU A 34 -15.91 12.36 6.63
C LEU A 34 -14.40 12.17 6.36
N GLU A 35 -13.78 13.16 5.70
CA GLU A 35 -12.35 13.21 5.43
C GLU A 35 -11.74 14.46 6.06
N LYS A 36 -10.61 14.31 6.76
CA LYS A 36 -9.93 15.40 7.45
C LYS A 36 -9.21 16.37 6.51
N GLU A 37 -8.73 15.88 5.38
CA GLU A 37 -8.03 16.68 4.38
C GLU A 37 -9.01 17.44 3.47
N ALA A 38 -8.49 18.40 2.73
CA ALA A 38 -9.28 19.16 1.75
C ALA A 38 -9.70 18.28 0.56
N GLU A 39 -8.98 17.20 0.28
CA GLU A 39 -9.26 16.24 -0.79
C GLU A 39 -9.13 14.81 -0.29
N VAL A 40 -9.79 13.87 -0.99
CA VAL A 40 -9.70 12.44 -0.70
C VAL A 40 -8.37 11.83 -1.15
N GLY A 41 -7.96 10.72 -0.53
CA GLY A 41 -6.82 9.93 -0.97
C GLY A 41 -5.44 10.54 -0.68
N GLN A 42 -5.34 11.54 0.16
CA GLN A 42 -4.10 12.32 0.40
C GLN A 42 -3.00 11.57 1.16
N HIS A 43 -3.33 10.48 1.86
CA HIS A 43 -2.36 9.72 2.65
C HIS A 43 -1.92 8.44 1.95
N GLN A 44 -2.00 7.26 2.60
CA GLN A 44 -1.52 5.98 2.05
C GLN A 44 -2.04 5.68 0.63
N SER A 45 -3.26 6.13 0.31
CA SER A 45 -3.86 5.95 -1.03
C SER A 45 -3.18 6.79 -2.12
N GLY A 46 -2.55 7.90 -1.77
CA GLY A 46 -1.79 8.77 -2.66
C GLY A 46 -0.26 8.62 -2.53
N HIS A 47 0.22 7.97 -1.45
CA HIS A 47 1.63 7.78 -1.15
C HIS A 47 2.00 6.30 -1.17
N ASN A 48 1.95 5.68 -2.34
CA ASN A 48 2.27 4.28 -2.58
C ASN A 48 2.93 4.12 -3.97
N SER A 49 3.42 2.92 -4.26
CA SER A 49 4.10 2.61 -5.53
C SER A 49 3.17 2.43 -6.74
N GLY A 50 1.86 2.54 -6.57
CA GLY A 50 0.88 2.37 -7.63
C GLY A 50 0.72 0.95 -8.16
N VAL A 51 1.24 -0.07 -7.47
CA VAL A 51 1.24 -1.45 -7.96
C VAL A 51 -0.10 -2.15 -7.71
N LEU A 52 -0.60 -2.82 -8.72
CA LEU A 52 -1.70 -3.78 -8.65
C LEU A 52 -1.15 -5.16 -8.28
N HIS A 53 -1.32 -5.56 -7.02
CA HIS A 53 -0.85 -6.85 -6.51
C HIS A 53 -1.91 -7.95 -6.65
N CYS A 54 -1.54 -9.08 -7.27
CA CYS A 54 -2.43 -10.21 -7.51
C CYS A 54 -2.54 -11.22 -6.35
N GLY A 55 -1.82 -11.01 -5.24
CA GLY A 55 -1.89 -11.91 -4.08
C GLY A 55 -0.93 -13.09 -4.08
N LEU A 56 0.11 -13.08 -4.92
CA LEU A 56 1.14 -14.13 -5.02
C LEU A 56 1.72 -14.56 -3.67
N TYR A 57 2.01 -13.59 -2.81
CA TYR A 57 2.72 -13.81 -1.54
C TYR A 57 1.83 -14.30 -0.39
N TYR A 58 0.51 -14.27 -0.54
CA TYR A 58 -0.41 -14.62 0.55
C TYR A 58 -0.60 -16.12 0.68
N LYS A 59 -0.82 -16.56 1.92
CA LYS A 59 -1.10 -17.98 2.21
C LYS A 59 -2.36 -18.42 1.48
N PRO A 60 -2.32 -19.54 0.72
CA PRO A 60 -3.49 -20.07 0.04
C PRO A 60 -4.66 -20.33 1.00
N GLY A 61 -5.87 -20.01 0.52
CA GLY A 61 -7.10 -20.12 1.31
C GLY A 61 -7.30 -19.02 2.37
N SER A 62 -6.32 -18.13 2.60
CA SER A 62 -6.51 -16.99 3.48
C SER A 62 -7.43 -15.94 2.85
N ILE A 63 -8.17 -15.20 3.69
CA ILE A 63 -9.01 -14.08 3.24
C ILE A 63 -8.17 -13.07 2.43
N LYS A 64 -6.91 -12.81 2.82
CA LYS A 64 -6.01 -11.93 2.07
C LYS A 64 -5.74 -12.42 0.65
N ALA A 65 -5.50 -13.72 0.46
CA ALA A 65 -5.29 -14.31 -0.86
C ALA A 65 -6.54 -14.18 -1.73
N VAL A 66 -7.69 -14.62 -1.20
CA VAL A 66 -8.98 -14.57 -1.91
C VAL A 66 -9.34 -13.14 -2.33
N LEU A 67 -9.22 -12.19 -1.38
CA LEU A 67 -9.54 -10.78 -1.65
C LEU A 67 -8.56 -10.12 -2.62
N ALA A 68 -7.27 -10.47 -2.58
CA ALA A 68 -6.29 -9.90 -3.49
C ALA A 68 -6.50 -10.38 -4.94
N VAL A 69 -6.69 -11.69 -5.14
CA VAL A 69 -6.96 -12.26 -6.47
C VAL A 69 -8.25 -11.71 -7.08
N ARG A 70 -9.31 -11.60 -6.27
CA ARG A 70 -10.57 -11.00 -6.71
C ARG A 70 -10.43 -9.50 -6.93
N GLY A 71 -9.74 -8.82 -6.02
CA GLY A 71 -9.62 -7.35 -6.00
C GLY A 71 -8.85 -6.80 -7.20
N ILE A 72 -7.79 -7.49 -7.66
CA ILE A 72 -7.05 -7.03 -8.83
C ILE A 72 -7.92 -7.06 -10.10
N ARG A 73 -8.73 -8.13 -10.30
CA ARG A 73 -9.65 -8.24 -11.42
C ARG A 73 -10.69 -7.11 -11.40
N GLN A 74 -11.33 -6.91 -10.24
CA GLN A 74 -12.31 -5.84 -10.05
C GLN A 74 -11.70 -4.43 -10.22
N MET A 75 -10.44 -4.23 -9.81
CA MET A 75 -9.76 -2.95 -9.98
C MET A 75 -9.44 -2.66 -11.45
N VAL A 76 -9.00 -3.67 -12.21
CA VAL A 76 -8.76 -3.52 -13.65
C VAL A 76 -10.07 -3.20 -14.37
N GLU A 77 -11.13 -3.98 -14.13
CA GLU A 77 -12.47 -3.73 -14.67
C GLU A 77 -12.95 -2.32 -14.36
N PHE A 78 -12.82 -1.89 -13.09
CA PHE A 78 -13.21 -0.54 -12.66
C PHE A 78 -12.42 0.55 -13.38
N CYS A 79 -11.11 0.34 -13.58
CA CYS A 79 -10.25 1.30 -14.29
C CYS A 79 -10.60 1.37 -15.78
N GLU A 80 -10.90 0.23 -16.42
CA GLU A 80 -11.36 0.17 -17.82
C GLU A 80 -12.67 0.92 -18.00
N GLU A 81 -13.69 0.62 -17.17
CA GLU A 81 -15.00 1.29 -17.20
C GLU A 81 -14.90 2.81 -16.99
N ALA A 82 -14.00 3.24 -16.11
CA ALA A 82 -13.86 4.64 -15.72
C ALA A 82 -12.84 5.41 -16.59
N GLY A 83 -12.15 4.76 -17.52
CA GLY A 83 -11.07 5.36 -18.31
C GLY A 83 -9.86 5.79 -17.47
N ILE A 84 -9.63 5.13 -16.32
CA ILE A 84 -8.50 5.41 -15.44
C ILE A 84 -7.24 4.75 -15.98
N LYS A 85 -6.15 5.53 -16.02
CA LYS A 85 -4.86 5.04 -16.50
C LYS A 85 -4.35 3.90 -15.64
N HIS A 86 -4.16 2.75 -16.24
CA HIS A 86 -3.59 1.54 -15.65
C HIS A 86 -2.87 0.73 -16.72
N GLU A 87 -2.01 -0.20 -16.31
CA GLU A 87 -1.30 -1.08 -17.22
C GLU A 87 -1.01 -2.42 -16.52
N VAL A 88 -1.46 -3.52 -17.08
CA VAL A 88 -1.12 -4.86 -16.63
C VAL A 88 0.20 -5.24 -17.29
N CYS A 89 1.32 -4.75 -16.75
CA CYS A 89 2.64 -4.88 -17.33
C CYS A 89 3.37 -6.18 -16.91
N GLY A 90 2.87 -6.88 -15.92
CA GLY A 90 3.52 -8.06 -15.37
C GLY A 90 4.64 -7.73 -14.37
N LYS A 91 5.11 -8.80 -13.71
CA LYS A 91 6.19 -8.74 -12.72
C LYS A 91 7.12 -9.93 -12.86
N LEU A 92 8.41 -9.71 -12.62
CA LEU A 92 9.40 -10.76 -12.37
C LEU A 92 9.76 -10.80 -10.89
N VAL A 93 9.66 -11.98 -10.27
CA VAL A 93 10.24 -12.26 -8.96
C VAL A 93 11.54 -13.02 -9.19
N VAL A 94 12.67 -12.40 -8.86
CA VAL A 94 14.00 -12.84 -9.28
C VAL A 94 14.75 -13.51 -8.13
N ALA A 95 15.26 -14.72 -8.37
CA ALA A 95 16.21 -15.40 -7.51
C ALA A 95 17.64 -15.01 -7.89
N CYS A 96 18.39 -14.46 -6.94
CA CYS A 96 19.76 -13.98 -7.15
C CYS A 96 20.84 -15.01 -6.79
N ASN A 97 20.47 -16.10 -6.10
CA ASN A 97 21.37 -17.17 -5.66
C ASN A 97 20.60 -18.50 -5.52
N GLU A 98 21.35 -19.61 -5.37
CA GLU A 98 20.81 -20.97 -5.25
C GLU A 98 19.86 -21.15 -4.05
N GLU A 99 20.12 -20.47 -2.94
CA GLU A 99 19.26 -20.57 -1.74
C GLU A 99 17.85 -20.00 -2.00
N GLU A 100 17.73 -19.07 -2.93
CA GLU A 100 16.45 -18.46 -3.29
C GLU A 100 15.62 -19.31 -4.25
N LEU A 101 16.21 -20.26 -5.00
CA LEU A 101 15.47 -21.11 -5.96
C LEU A 101 14.36 -21.92 -5.32
N GLY A 102 14.63 -22.55 -4.18
CA GLY A 102 13.61 -23.30 -3.45
C GLY A 102 12.43 -22.44 -3.02
N ARG A 103 12.71 -21.21 -2.58
CA ARG A 103 11.68 -20.22 -2.21
C ARG A 103 10.90 -19.74 -3.45
N LEU A 104 11.57 -19.55 -4.57
CA LEU A 104 10.94 -19.18 -5.84
C LEU A 104 9.96 -20.26 -6.33
N ARG A 105 10.36 -21.53 -6.28
CA ARG A 105 9.49 -22.68 -6.61
C ARG A 105 8.27 -22.75 -5.68
N ASN A 106 8.47 -22.50 -4.39
CA ASN A 106 7.36 -22.43 -3.44
C ASN A 106 6.38 -21.28 -3.74
N LEU A 107 6.87 -20.15 -4.26
CA LEU A 107 5.99 -19.05 -4.72
C LEU A 107 5.18 -19.44 -5.95
N GLU A 108 5.77 -20.18 -6.89
CA GLU A 108 5.06 -20.70 -8.05
C GLU A 108 3.89 -21.59 -7.62
N VAL A 109 4.16 -22.58 -6.76
CA VAL A 109 3.13 -23.47 -6.21
C VAL A 109 2.04 -22.68 -5.49
N ARG A 110 2.43 -21.73 -4.66
CA ARG A 110 1.51 -20.85 -3.93
C ARG A 110 0.64 -20.00 -4.86
N GLY A 111 1.23 -19.41 -5.89
CA GLY A 111 0.49 -18.62 -6.87
C GLY A 111 -0.57 -19.46 -7.60
N ARG A 112 -0.22 -20.67 -8.03
CA ARG A 112 -1.17 -21.61 -8.65
C ARG A 112 -2.29 -21.99 -7.68
N GLN A 113 -1.98 -22.26 -6.41
CA GLN A 113 -2.96 -22.54 -5.37
C GLN A 113 -3.89 -21.35 -5.08
N ASN A 114 -3.42 -20.13 -5.27
CA ASN A 114 -4.23 -18.92 -5.16
C ASN A 114 -5.09 -18.65 -6.41
N GLY A 115 -5.00 -19.47 -7.46
CA GLY A 115 -5.75 -19.32 -8.71
C GLY A 115 -5.17 -18.26 -9.65
N LEU A 116 -3.86 -17.99 -9.54
CA LEU A 116 -3.17 -17.16 -10.50
C LEU A 116 -2.84 -17.96 -11.76
N GLU A 117 -3.15 -17.41 -12.91
CA GLU A 117 -2.98 -18.04 -14.23
C GLU A 117 -1.74 -17.49 -14.94
N GLY A 118 -1.18 -18.26 -15.87
CA GLY A 118 -0.05 -17.82 -16.69
C GLY A 118 1.24 -17.55 -15.91
N ILE A 119 1.35 -18.02 -14.66
CA ILE A 119 2.61 -17.96 -13.90
C ILE A 119 3.60 -18.90 -14.55
N GLU A 120 4.79 -18.38 -14.84
CA GLU A 120 5.84 -19.09 -15.57
C GLU A 120 7.17 -18.99 -14.83
N TYR A 121 7.80 -20.14 -14.58
CA TYR A 121 9.17 -20.20 -14.09
C TYR A 121 10.13 -20.04 -15.28
N LEU A 122 10.97 -19.03 -15.21
CA LEU A 122 11.95 -18.70 -16.24
C LEU A 122 13.35 -19.03 -15.77
N GLU A 123 14.04 -19.87 -16.53
CA GLU A 123 15.49 -20.03 -16.44
C GLU A 123 16.16 -18.73 -16.96
N ARG A 124 17.47 -18.64 -16.74
CA ARG A 124 18.21 -17.39 -16.98
C ARG A 124 18.03 -16.83 -18.41
N GLU A 125 18.11 -17.67 -19.44
CA GLU A 125 18.00 -17.25 -20.84
C GLU A 125 16.63 -16.64 -21.12
N ALA A 126 15.56 -17.35 -20.78
CA ALA A 126 14.18 -16.88 -20.94
C ALA A 126 13.88 -15.62 -20.10
N MET A 127 14.47 -15.53 -18.90
CA MET A 127 14.36 -14.32 -18.06
C MET A 127 14.98 -13.11 -18.74
N LEU A 128 16.13 -13.25 -19.40
CA LEU A 128 16.82 -12.17 -20.12
C LEU A 128 16.08 -11.72 -21.39
N GLU A 129 15.28 -12.58 -22.02
CA GLU A 129 14.40 -12.19 -23.14
C GLU A 129 13.31 -11.22 -22.65
N VAL A 130 12.77 -11.43 -21.45
CA VAL A 130 11.75 -10.56 -20.83
C VAL A 130 12.39 -9.27 -20.31
N GLU A 131 13.49 -9.38 -19.56
CA GLU A 131 14.20 -8.29 -18.90
C GLU A 131 15.71 -8.36 -19.17
N PRO A 132 16.20 -7.75 -20.25
CA PRO A 132 17.59 -7.89 -20.70
C PRO A 132 18.64 -7.43 -19.69
N ASN A 133 18.29 -6.53 -18.77
CA ASN A 133 19.20 -5.97 -17.78
C ASN A 133 19.08 -6.61 -16.40
N VAL A 134 18.20 -7.62 -16.25
CA VAL A 134 17.99 -8.26 -14.95
C VAL A 134 19.19 -9.14 -14.58
N GLY A 135 19.55 -9.09 -13.29
CA GLY A 135 20.49 -10.03 -12.68
C GLY A 135 19.78 -11.32 -12.25
N GLY A 136 20.49 -12.14 -11.48
CA GLY A 136 19.92 -13.38 -10.93
C GLY A 136 20.10 -14.58 -11.83
N ILE A 137 19.57 -15.72 -11.38
CA ILE A 137 19.76 -17.04 -11.99
C ILE A 137 18.47 -17.66 -12.50
N ALA A 138 17.32 -17.22 -11.98
CA ALA A 138 15.99 -17.61 -12.42
C ALA A 138 14.95 -16.57 -11.96
N ALA A 139 13.76 -16.59 -12.57
CA ALA A 139 12.65 -15.75 -12.17
C ALA A 139 11.29 -16.47 -12.23
N LEU A 140 10.33 -15.95 -11.49
CA LEU A 140 8.92 -16.27 -11.65
C LEU A 140 8.24 -15.09 -12.33
N ARG A 141 7.73 -15.28 -13.53
CA ARG A 141 6.91 -14.31 -14.25
C ARG A 141 5.48 -14.38 -13.75
N VAL A 142 4.89 -13.23 -13.42
CA VAL A 142 3.52 -13.07 -12.91
C VAL A 142 2.81 -12.06 -13.79
N PRO A 143 2.08 -12.49 -14.82
CA PRO A 143 1.55 -11.60 -15.86
C PRO A 143 0.39 -10.71 -15.39
N GLN A 144 -0.33 -11.08 -14.32
CA GLN A 144 -1.51 -10.34 -13.85
C GLN A 144 -1.17 -9.08 -13.05
N GLU A 145 0.07 -8.90 -12.61
CA GLU A 145 0.44 -7.70 -11.85
C GLU A 145 0.61 -6.48 -12.78
N GLY A 146 0.39 -5.30 -12.23
CA GLY A 146 0.41 -4.08 -13.01
C GLY A 146 0.57 -2.82 -12.18
N ILE A 147 0.29 -1.69 -12.79
CA ILE A 147 0.38 -0.36 -12.19
C ILE A 147 -0.90 0.43 -12.48
N VAL A 148 -1.25 1.35 -11.58
CA VAL A 148 -2.50 2.13 -11.65
C VAL A 148 -2.34 3.51 -11.01
N ASP A 149 -3.14 4.48 -11.44
CA ASP A 149 -3.31 5.78 -10.79
C ASP A 149 -4.32 5.68 -9.64
N TYR A 150 -3.88 5.27 -8.43
CA TYR A 150 -4.74 5.20 -7.26
C TYR A 150 -5.37 6.54 -6.85
N PRO A 151 -4.70 7.70 -6.96
CA PRO A 151 -5.36 8.99 -6.81
C PRO A 151 -6.55 9.20 -7.74
N ALA A 152 -6.44 8.79 -9.02
CA ALA A 152 -7.57 8.84 -9.96
C ALA A 152 -8.70 7.89 -9.55
N VAL A 153 -8.38 6.68 -9.08
CA VAL A 153 -9.37 5.75 -8.51
C VAL A 153 -10.13 6.39 -7.35
N CYS A 154 -9.42 7.05 -6.42
CA CYS A 154 -10.07 7.74 -5.30
C CYS A 154 -11.01 8.86 -5.75
N ARG A 155 -10.58 9.68 -6.73
CA ARG A 155 -11.43 10.74 -7.28
C ARG A 155 -12.68 10.19 -7.96
N GLU A 156 -12.53 9.13 -8.72
CA GLU A 156 -13.66 8.50 -9.42
C GLU A 156 -14.65 7.84 -8.44
N LEU A 157 -14.16 7.16 -7.40
CA LEU A 157 -15.02 6.63 -6.35
C LEU A 157 -15.81 7.75 -5.65
N LYS A 158 -15.14 8.89 -5.31
CA LYS A 158 -15.81 10.08 -4.74
C LYS A 158 -16.92 10.57 -5.68
N ARG A 159 -16.62 10.68 -6.98
CA ARG A 159 -17.61 11.13 -7.99
C ARG A 159 -18.83 10.23 -8.02
N ARG A 160 -18.63 8.90 -8.14
CA ARG A 160 -19.73 7.91 -8.17
C ARG A 160 -20.54 7.91 -6.87
N ILE A 161 -19.90 8.06 -5.70
CA ILE A 161 -20.61 8.16 -4.41
C ILE A 161 -21.56 9.36 -4.41
N VAL A 162 -21.10 10.53 -4.87
CA VAL A 162 -21.90 11.76 -4.90
C VAL A 162 -23.02 11.66 -5.91
N GLU A 163 -22.79 11.12 -7.11
CA GLU A 163 -23.82 10.88 -8.12
C GLU A 163 -24.91 9.93 -7.64
N ASN A 164 -24.57 8.96 -6.79
CA ASN A 164 -25.53 8.05 -6.16
C ASN A 164 -26.18 8.64 -4.88
N GLY A 165 -26.09 9.97 -4.69
CA GLY A 165 -26.73 10.67 -3.57
C GLY A 165 -26.00 10.57 -2.23
N GLY A 166 -24.78 10.05 -2.19
CA GLY A 166 -23.94 10.06 -1.01
C GLY A 166 -23.27 11.42 -0.77
N VAL A 167 -22.85 11.68 0.46
CA VAL A 167 -22.20 12.93 0.85
C VAL A 167 -20.78 12.66 1.29
N VAL A 168 -19.80 13.32 0.64
CA VAL A 168 -18.39 13.29 1.03
C VAL A 168 -18.01 14.67 1.55
N VAL A 169 -17.74 14.75 2.86
CA VAL A 169 -17.37 15.99 3.54
C VAL A 169 -15.86 15.99 3.75
N THR A 170 -15.17 16.93 3.13
CA THR A 170 -13.73 17.15 3.28
C THR A 170 -13.45 18.26 4.28
N GLY A 171 -12.22 18.35 4.84
CA GLY A 171 -11.89 19.29 5.92
C GLY A 171 -12.57 18.95 7.26
N ALA A 172 -13.14 17.74 7.38
CA ALA A 172 -13.94 17.29 8.53
C ALA A 172 -13.15 16.32 9.43
N THR A 173 -12.19 16.84 10.18
CA THR A 173 -11.43 16.05 11.16
C THR A 173 -12.35 15.58 12.29
N VAL A 174 -12.56 14.26 12.42
CA VAL A 174 -13.34 13.69 13.53
C VAL A 174 -12.54 13.82 14.82
N THR A 175 -13.05 14.60 15.76
CA THR A 175 -12.42 14.89 17.07
C THR A 175 -13.12 14.21 18.23
N GLY A 176 -14.34 13.72 18.05
CA GLY A 176 -15.12 13.00 19.04
C GLY A 176 -16.17 12.12 18.40
N LEU A 177 -16.45 10.99 19.03
CA LEU A 177 -17.51 10.06 18.65
C LEU A 177 -18.30 9.69 19.89
N ARG A 178 -19.62 9.66 19.79
CA ARG A 178 -20.50 9.17 20.85
C ARG A 178 -21.70 8.46 20.25
N GLU A 179 -22.16 7.44 20.92
CA GLU A 179 -23.43 6.80 20.60
C GLU A 179 -24.53 7.38 21.51
N GLN A 180 -25.64 7.77 20.92
CA GLN A 180 -26.77 8.30 21.65
C GLN A 180 -28.08 7.94 20.91
N GLY A 181 -29.00 7.28 21.61
CA GLY A 181 -30.30 6.91 21.05
C GLY A 181 -30.22 5.97 19.84
N GLY A 182 -29.23 5.06 19.82
CA GLY A 182 -29.00 4.14 18.71
C GLY A 182 -28.42 4.80 17.46
N GLN A 183 -27.82 5.98 17.60
CA GLN A 183 -27.16 6.71 16.53
C GLN A 183 -25.75 7.12 16.96
N TRP A 184 -24.82 7.07 16.02
CA TRP A 184 -23.49 7.63 16.16
C TRP A 184 -23.50 9.12 15.84
N ILE A 185 -22.83 9.90 16.66
CA ILE A 185 -22.62 11.34 16.47
C ILE A 185 -21.12 11.58 16.37
N ALA A 186 -20.66 12.04 15.21
CA ALA A 186 -19.26 12.44 14.96
C ALA A 186 -19.15 13.95 15.05
N ARG A 187 -18.33 14.42 16.00
CA ARG A 187 -18.00 15.84 16.15
C ARG A 187 -16.77 16.18 15.34
N THR A 188 -16.87 17.26 14.58
CA THR A 188 -15.74 17.88 13.88
C THR A 188 -15.59 19.34 14.31
N PRO A 189 -14.52 20.07 13.91
CA PRO A 189 -14.38 21.49 14.20
C PRO A 189 -15.45 22.38 13.58
N VAL A 190 -16.12 21.89 12.52
CA VAL A 190 -17.08 22.70 11.75
C VAL A 190 -18.54 22.32 12.01
N ASP A 191 -18.82 21.04 12.31
CA ASP A 191 -20.19 20.56 12.51
C ASP A 191 -20.23 19.19 13.23
N GLU A 192 -21.43 18.75 13.62
CA GLU A 192 -21.73 17.40 14.08
C GLU A 192 -22.50 16.63 12.98
N TYR A 193 -22.12 15.39 12.75
CA TYR A 193 -22.72 14.51 11.74
C TYR A 193 -23.27 13.26 12.41
N THR A 194 -24.45 12.80 11.98
CA THR A 194 -25.12 11.66 12.59
C THR A 194 -25.26 10.49 11.60
N GLY A 195 -25.16 9.26 12.11
CA GLY A 195 -25.37 8.06 11.32
C GLY A 195 -25.79 6.87 12.18
N THR A 196 -26.52 5.93 11.59
CA THR A 196 -26.97 4.72 12.29
C THR A 196 -25.81 3.75 12.50
N PHE A 197 -24.97 3.55 11.48
CA PHE A 197 -23.79 2.70 11.55
C PHE A 197 -22.52 3.53 11.38
N LEU A 198 -21.54 3.31 12.26
CA LEU A 198 -20.21 3.90 12.16
C LEU A 198 -19.24 2.92 11.50
N VAL A 199 -18.53 3.38 10.46
CA VAL A 199 -17.48 2.61 9.79
C VAL A 199 -16.16 3.36 9.91
N ASN A 200 -15.19 2.73 10.57
CA ASN A 200 -13.86 3.31 10.78
C ASN A 200 -12.90 2.87 9.65
N CYS A 201 -12.61 3.79 8.74
CA CYS A 201 -11.65 3.64 7.64
C CYS A 201 -10.50 4.66 7.72
N ALA A 202 -10.13 5.10 8.93
CA ALA A 202 -9.20 6.20 9.18
C ALA A 202 -7.71 5.85 8.97
N GLY A 203 -7.39 4.76 8.25
CA GLY A 203 -6.03 4.41 7.86
C GLY A 203 -5.07 4.35 9.05
N LEU A 204 -4.00 5.16 9.01
CA LEU A 204 -3.00 5.23 10.10
C LEU A 204 -3.56 5.77 11.43
N HIS A 205 -4.77 6.31 11.45
CA HIS A 205 -5.43 6.80 12.66
C HIS A 205 -6.58 5.90 13.15
N CYS A 206 -6.80 4.73 12.52
CA CYS A 206 -7.95 3.87 12.84
C CYS A 206 -7.99 3.41 14.30
N ASP A 207 -6.83 3.15 14.94
CA ASP A 207 -6.73 2.79 16.35
C ASP A 207 -7.16 3.94 17.29
N ARG A 208 -6.86 5.19 16.92
CA ARG A 208 -7.29 6.38 17.68
C ARG A 208 -8.76 6.69 17.45
N VAL A 209 -9.28 6.46 16.26
CA VAL A 209 -10.71 6.60 15.96
C VAL A 209 -11.52 5.56 16.75
N ALA A 210 -11.05 4.31 16.83
CA ALA A 210 -11.67 3.30 17.67
C ALA A 210 -11.66 3.72 19.17
N GLU A 211 -10.54 4.26 19.67
CA GLU A 211 -10.43 4.76 21.06
C GLU A 211 -11.43 5.87 21.36
N ILE A 212 -11.58 6.86 20.47
CA ILE A 212 -12.57 7.95 20.68
C ILE A 212 -14.01 7.48 20.47
N ALA A 213 -14.24 6.33 19.85
CA ALA A 213 -15.54 5.67 19.79
C ALA A 213 -15.86 4.83 21.05
N GLY A 214 -14.96 4.81 22.04
CA GLY A 214 -15.14 4.09 23.30
C GLY A 214 -14.52 2.69 23.34
N GLU A 215 -13.87 2.26 22.27
CA GLU A 215 -13.20 0.95 22.24
C GLU A 215 -11.85 0.97 22.98
N LYS A 216 -11.55 -0.11 23.67
CA LYS A 216 -10.25 -0.27 24.32
C LYS A 216 -9.15 -0.42 23.28
N ARG A 217 -8.17 0.47 23.30
CA ARG A 217 -7.05 0.46 22.37
C ARG A 217 -5.99 -0.58 22.77
N GLU A 218 -6.21 -1.84 22.45
CA GLU A 218 -5.30 -2.96 22.75
C GLU A 218 -4.12 -3.02 21.77
N THR A 219 -4.32 -2.61 20.53
CA THR A 219 -3.31 -2.52 19.49
C THR A 219 -3.07 -1.08 19.08
N ARG A 220 -1.83 -0.75 18.67
CA ARG A 220 -1.45 0.58 18.24
C ARG A 220 -0.80 0.53 16.86
N ILE A 221 -1.05 1.55 16.05
CA ILE A 221 -0.33 1.75 14.79
C ILE A 221 1.05 2.34 15.10
N VAL A 222 2.10 1.61 14.72
CA VAL A 222 3.48 2.10 14.73
C VAL A 222 3.86 2.40 13.29
N PRO A 223 4.13 3.67 12.92
CA PRO A 223 4.39 4.02 11.54
C PRO A 223 5.81 3.63 11.11
N PHE A 224 5.92 2.99 9.96
CA PHE A 224 7.17 2.76 9.24
C PHE A 224 7.11 3.46 7.91
N ARG A 225 8.17 4.22 7.58
CA ARG A 225 8.30 4.93 6.31
C ARG A 225 9.13 4.12 5.33
N GLY A 226 8.57 3.86 4.17
CA GLY A 226 9.28 3.35 3.02
C GLY A 226 9.82 4.52 2.18
N GLU A 227 11.14 4.65 2.06
CA GLU A 227 11.78 5.67 1.24
C GLU A 227 12.16 5.08 -0.11
N TYR A 228 11.86 5.82 -1.17
CA TYR A 228 12.16 5.42 -2.54
C TYR A 228 13.26 6.30 -3.13
N TYR A 229 13.95 5.74 -4.11
CA TYR A 229 14.77 6.48 -5.04
C TYR A 229 14.10 6.43 -6.42
N LYS A 230 14.21 7.52 -7.19
CA LYS A 230 13.83 7.54 -8.61
C LYS A 230 15.04 7.30 -9.48
N LEU A 231 14.84 6.65 -10.61
CA LEU A 231 15.83 6.63 -11.67
C LEU A 231 15.82 8.00 -12.35
N LYS A 232 17.02 8.53 -12.60
CA LYS A 232 17.17 9.79 -13.33
C LYS A 232 16.69 9.67 -14.76
N SER A 233 16.27 10.80 -15.33
CA SER A 233 15.88 10.89 -16.74
C SER A 233 16.91 10.27 -17.68
N GLY A 234 16.42 9.48 -18.65
CA GLY A 234 17.23 8.71 -19.57
C GLY A 234 17.71 7.35 -19.05
N ARG A 235 17.37 6.97 -17.81
CA ARG A 235 17.69 5.66 -17.24
C ARG A 235 16.45 4.80 -16.95
N GLU A 236 15.25 5.33 -17.16
CA GLU A 236 13.99 4.64 -16.86
C GLU A 236 13.82 3.37 -17.70
N GLY A 237 14.30 3.37 -18.94
CA GLY A 237 14.21 2.23 -19.86
C GLY A 237 15.11 1.04 -19.52
N ILE A 238 15.93 1.12 -18.46
CA ILE A 238 16.77 0.00 -18.02
C ILE A 238 15.95 -1.16 -17.46
N VAL A 239 14.72 -0.91 -17.00
CA VAL A 239 13.76 -1.89 -16.49
C VAL A 239 12.46 -1.76 -17.27
N ARG A 240 11.92 -2.88 -17.74
CA ARG A 240 10.70 -2.93 -18.58
C ARG A 240 9.44 -3.27 -17.76
N ASN A 241 9.59 -4.14 -16.77
CA ASN A 241 8.51 -4.65 -15.93
C ASN A 241 8.71 -4.26 -14.46
N LEU A 242 7.92 -4.83 -13.57
CA LEU A 242 8.17 -4.79 -12.13
C LEU A 242 9.22 -5.86 -11.80
N ILE A 243 10.32 -5.50 -11.12
CA ILE A 243 11.36 -6.45 -10.73
C ILE A 243 11.47 -6.50 -9.21
N TYR A 244 11.16 -7.65 -8.63
CA TYR A 244 11.11 -7.89 -7.20
C TYR A 244 12.05 -9.01 -6.78
N PRO A 245 12.69 -8.96 -5.61
CA PRO A 245 13.45 -10.08 -5.09
C PRO A 245 12.53 -11.18 -4.57
N VAL A 246 13.05 -12.40 -4.46
CA VAL A 246 12.39 -13.47 -3.71
C VAL A 246 12.28 -13.05 -2.25
N PRO A 247 11.08 -13.08 -1.63
CA PRO A 247 10.91 -12.72 -0.23
C PRO A 247 11.70 -13.65 0.69
N ASP A 248 12.31 -13.06 1.72
CA ASP A 248 12.88 -13.81 2.81
C ASP A 248 11.87 -13.93 3.95
N ALA A 249 11.50 -15.16 4.32
CA ALA A 249 10.53 -15.43 5.39
C ALA A 249 10.99 -14.91 6.77
N GLN A 250 12.30 -14.68 6.95
CA GLN A 250 12.86 -14.11 8.17
C GLN A 250 12.67 -12.59 8.27
N PHE A 251 12.32 -11.92 7.15
CA PHE A 251 12.14 -10.48 7.09
C PHE A 251 10.67 -10.14 6.81
N PRO A 252 10.02 -9.34 7.67
CA PRO A 252 8.63 -8.94 7.49
C PRO A 252 8.43 -7.88 6.38
N PHE A 253 9.52 -7.29 5.88
CA PHE A 253 9.51 -6.33 4.78
C PHE A 253 10.08 -6.95 3.51
N LEU A 254 9.49 -6.58 2.37
CA LEU A 254 10.01 -6.96 1.07
C LEU A 254 11.29 -6.17 0.80
N GLY A 255 12.31 -6.83 0.25
CA GLY A 255 13.56 -6.15 -0.17
C GLY A 255 13.33 -5.10 -1.25
N VAL A 256 14.33 -4.24 -1.46
CA VAL A 256 14.27 -3.20 -2.50
C VAL A 256 13.97 -3.80 -3.87
N HIS A 257 13.12 -3.13 -4.63
CA HIS A 257 12.63 -3.59 -5.92
C HIS A 257 12.47 -2.41 -6.89
N PHE A 258 12.23 -2.70 -8.15
CA PHE A 258 11.97 -1.69 -9.17
C PHE A 258 10.49 -1.67 -9.53
N THR A 259 9.93 -0.47 -9.61
CA THR A 259 8.53 -0.23 -9.94
C THR A 259 8.42 0.85 -11.01
N ARG A 260 7.77 0.53 -12.12
CA ARG A 260 7.36 1.52 -13.10
C ARG A 260 6.24 2.38 -12.54
N LEU A 261 6.27 3.65 -12.87
CA LEU A 261 5.21 4.59 -12.49
C LEU A 261 4.24 4.80 -13.65
N ILE A 262 2.96 4.87 -13.32
CA ILE A 262 1.88 4.98 -14.33
C ILE A 262 1.95 6.28 -15.15
N HIS A 263 2.54 7.34 -14.61
CA HIS A 263 2.77 8.61 -15.30
C HIS A 263 4.17 8.73 -15.91
N GLY A 264 4.91 7.64 -15.96
CA GLY A 264 6.29 7.59 -16.45
C GLY A 264 7.31 7.71 -15.32
N GLY A 265 8.51 7.23 -15.63
CA GLY A 265 9.59 7.11 -14.65
C GLY A 265 9.63 5.74 -13.98
N MET A 266 10.65 5.57 -13.15
CA MET A 266 10.94 4.33 -12.43
C MET A 266 11.31 4.66 -10.99
N GLU A 267 10.67 3.99 -10.05
CA GLU A 267 11.04 4.02 -8.64
C GLU A 267 11.79 2.75 -8.25
N ALA A 268 12.69 2.90 -7.29
CA ALA A 268 13.45 1.82 -6.69
C ALA A 268 13.35 1.93 -5.17
N GLY A 269 12.95 0.87 -4.51
CA GLY A 269 12.71 0.86 -3.06
C GLY A 269 11.62 -0.14 -2.67
N PRO A 270 11.00 0.08 -1.50
CA PRO A 270 11.49 0.97 -0.45
C PRO A 270 12.53 0.31 0.46
N ASN A 271 13.23 1.12 1.27
CA ASN A 271 13.73 0.68 2.57
C ASN A 271 12.60 0.83 3.61
N ALA A 272 12.79 0.30 4.82
CA ALA A 272 11.84 0.46 5.90
C ALA A 272 12.50 1.14 7.10
N ALA A 273 12.14 2.41 7.34
CA ALA A 273 12.60 3.17 8.49
C ALA A 273 11.43 3.50 9.43
N MET A 274 11.68 3.55 10.74
CA MET A 274 10.67 4.04 11.66
C MET A 274 10.35 5.50 11.34
N ALA A 275 9.08 5.83 11.17
CA ALA A 275 8.62 7.21 11.01
C ALA A 275 8.38 7.87 12.38
N PHE A 276 8.70 9.15 12.48
CA PHE A 276 8.49 9.93 13.72
C PHE A 276 7.12 10.64 13.76
N ALA A 277 6.30 10.43 12.75
CA ALA A 277 4.92 10.84 12.68
C ALA A 277 4.11 9.84 11.85
N ARG A 278 2.82 9.69 12.12
CA ARG A 278 1.91 8.82 11.33
C ARG A 278 1.75 9.31 9.89
N GLU A 279 1.94 10.60 9.67
CA GLU A 279 1.95 11.24 8.35
C GLU A 279 3.34 11.80 8.04
N GLY A 280 4.37 11.02 8.39
CA GLY A 280 5.79 11.38 8.30
C GLY A 280 6.39 11.09 6.93
N TYR A 281 5.88 11.72 5.87
CA TYR A 281 6.40 11.54 4.50
C TYR A 281 7.77 12.20 4.28
N LEU A 282 8.13 13.19 5.08
CA LEU A 282 9.46 13.81 5.10
C LEU A 282 10.25 13.34 6.34
N LYS A 283 11.58 13.30 6.23
CA LYS A 283 12.47 12.98 7.37
C LYS A 283 12.34 13.98 8.52
N THR A 284 11.92 15.19 8.22
CA THR A 284 11.72 16.31 9.16
C THR A 284 10.35 16.31 9.82
N ASN A 285 9.41 15.46 9.36
CA ASN A 285 8.11 15.36 10.00
C ASN A 285 8.23 14.62 11.34
N ILE A 286 8.08 15.35 12.44
CA ILE A 286 8.18 14.85 13.81
C ILE A 286 6.88 15.19 14.55
N SER A 287 6.26 14.19 15.17
CA SER A 287 5.13 14.32 16.09
C SER A 287 5.50 13.70 17.42
N LEU A 288 5.66 14.51 18.45
CA LEU A 288 5.98 14.03 19.79
C LEU A 288 4.93 13.07 20.32
N ARG A 289 3.64 13.31 19.97
CA ARG A 289 2.53 12.42 20.32
C ARG A 289 2.67 11.04 19.67
N ASP A 290 3.01 11.00 18.39
CA ASP A 290 3.15 9.74 17.64
C ASP A 290 4.39 8.97 18.09
N MET A 291 5.49 9.67 18.35
CA MET A 291 6.71 9.09 18.92
C MET A 291 6.46 8.49 20.29
N TRP A 292 5.82 9.23 21.20
CA TRP A 292 5.48 8.74 22.53
C TRP A 292 4.58 7.52 22.46
N ASP A 293 3.57 7.56 21.61
CA ASP A 293 2.63 6.48 21.37
C ASP A 293 3.31 5.19 20.88
N ALA A 294 4.26 5.31 19.93
CA ALA A 294 5.03 4.20 19.42
C ALA A 294 6.03 3.66 20.46
N MET A 295 6.82 4.54 21.12
CA MET A 295 7.88 4.15 22.05
C MET A 295 7.37 3.52 23.34
N THR A 296 6.16 3.91 23.80
CA THR A 296 5.51 3.32 24.98
C THR A 296 4.72 2.04 24.66
N TYR A 297 4.68 1.61 23.39
CA TYR A 297 3.94 0.40 23.01
C TYR A 297 4.81 -0.86 23.14
N PRO A 298 4.47 -1.78 24.04
CA PRO A 298 5.25 -3.02 24.22
C PRO A 298 5.38 -3.87 22.96
N GLY A 299 4.41 -3.77 22.03
CA GLY A 299 4.42 -4.47 20.75
C GLY A 299 5.59 -4.09 19.86
N LEU A 300 6.00 -2.80 19.85
CA LEU A 300 7.18 -2.34 19.13
C LEU A 300 8.46 -3.03 19.66
N TRP A 301 8.64 -3.06 20.97
CA TRP A 301 9.84 -3.64 21.58
C TRP A 301 9.90 -5.15 21.43
N ARG A 302 8.75 -5.86 21.47
CA ARG A 302 8.69 -7.29 21.14
C ARG A 302 9.07 -7.53 19.68
N PHE A 303 8.63 -6.69 18.76
CA PHE A 303 9.00 -6.77 17.34
C PHE A 303 10.50 -6.56 17.14
N VAL A 304 11.08 -5.51 17.73
CA VAL A 304 12.52 -5.22 17.66
C VAL A 304 13.35 -6.37 18.26
N ALA A 305 12.94 -6.88 19.42
CA ALA A 305 13.62 -8.00 20.09
C ALA A 305 13.54 -9.31 19.27
N LYS A 306 12.46 -9.53 18.54
CA LYS A 306 12.29 -10.69 17.66
C LYS A 306 13.11 -10.59 16.37
N HIS A 307 13.36 -9.36 15.88
CA HIS A 307 14.04 -9.11 14.60
C HIS A 307 15.23 -8.13 14.70
N PRO A 308 16.21 -8.36 15.60
CA PRO A 308 17.26 -7.36 15.87
C PRO A 308 18.20 -7.13 14.67
N ARG A 309 18.56 -8.20 13.95
CA ARG A 309 19.43 -8.11 12.76
C ARG A 309 18.77 -7.30 11.64
N MET A 310 17.48 -7.54 11.40
CA MET A 310 16.69 -6.81 10.41
C MET A 310 16.61 -5.33 10.78
N THR A 311 16.24 -5.01 12.03
CA THR A 311 16.14 -3.62 12.49
C THR A 311 17.45 -2.85 12.30
N ALA A 312 18.60 -3.49 12.59
CA ALA A 312 19.91 -2.89 12.36
C ALA A 312 20.21 -2.69 10.87
N LEU A 313 19.88 -3.66 10.01
CA LEU A 313 20.13 -3.59 8.56
C LEU A 313 19.28 -2.47 7.91
N GLU A 314 18.00 -2.38 8.24
CA GLU A 314 17.11 -1.35 7.72
C GLU A 314 17.55 0.07 8.15
N LEU A 315 17.92 0.26 9.41
CA LEU A 315 18.50 1.51 9.89
C LEU A 315 19.76 1.88 9.09
N TRP A 316 20.63 0.93 8.81
CA TRP A 316 21.85 1.16 8.06
C TRP A 316 21.61 1.46 6.58
N GLN A 317 20.61 0.84 5.96
CA GLN A 317 20.23 1.14 4.57
C GLN A 317 19.65 2.56 4.44
N THR A 318 18.87 2.99 5.43
CA THR A 318 18.28 4.34 5.48
C THR A 318 19.31 5.46 5.42
N PHE A 319 20.51 5.23 5.96
CA PHE A 319 21.58 6.24 6.00
C PHE A 319 22.62 6.10 4.90
N SER A 320 22.53 5.09 4.00
CA SER A 320 23.56 4.85 3.00
C SER A 320 23.02 4.57 1.60
N LYS A 321 22.95 5.62 0.78
CA LYS A 321 22.65 5.53 -0.66
C LYS A 321 23.49 4.47 -1.37
N ARG A 322 24.79 4.31 -0.98
CA ARG A 322 25.68 3.31 -1.58
C ARG A 322 25.23 1.88 -1.28
N ARG A 323 24.77 1.60 -0.05
CA ARG A 323 24.27 0.26 0.31
C ARG A 323 22.95 -0.03 -0.38
N PHE A 324 22.06 0.96 -0.43
CA PHE A 324 20.83 0.88 -1.18
C PHE A 324 21.08 0.53 -2.65
N CYS A 325 22.00 1.26 -3.30
CA CYS A 325 22.40 0.98 -4.68
C CYS A 325 22.96 -0.44 -4.87
N ARG A 326 23.78 -0.94 -3.93
CA ARG A 326 24.28 -2.33 -3.97
C ARG A 326 23.15 -3.36 -3.86
N ALA A 327 22.10 -3.08 -3.09
CA ALA A 327 20.93 -3.96 -3.02
C ALA A 327 20.17 -3.99 -4.36
N LEU A 328 20.02 -2.85 -5.01
CA LEU A 328 19.46 -2.76 -6.36
C LEU A 328 20.30 -3.48 -7.43
N GLN A 329 21.64 -3.43 -7.31
CA GLN A 329 22.56 -4.09 -8.22
C GLN A 329 22.45 -5.62 -8.19
N LYS A 330 21.87 -6.23 -7.16
CA LYS A 330 21.54 -7.66 -7.17
C LYS A 330 20.47 -7.98 -8.20
N LEU A 331 19.50 -7.08 -8.39
CA LEU A 331 18.41 -7.24 -9.34
C LEU A 331 18.77 -6.69 -10.73
N VAL A 332 19.45 -5.56 -10.80
CA VAL A 332 19.87 -4.92 -12.05
C VAL A 332 21.34 -4.48 -11.89
N PRO A 333 22.30 -5.35 -12.31
CA PRO A 333 23.74 -5.12 -12.06
C PRO A 333 24.30 -3.84 -12.69
N SER A 334 23.71 -3.36 -13.77
CA SER A 334 24.17 -2.17 -14.51
C SER A 334 23.79 -0.84 -13.86
N ILE A 335 22.97 -0.82 -12.81
CA ILE A 335 22.62 0.40 -12.05
C ILE A 335 23.85 0.98 -11.34
N LYS A 336 23.99 2.29 -11.46
CA LYS A 336 25.07 3.06 -10.80
C LYS A 336 24.48 4.00 -9.75
N LEU A 337 25.34 4.39 -8.80
CA LEU A 337 24.96 5.36 -7.78
C LEU A 337 24.54 6.73 -8.36
N SER A 338 25.09 7.08 -9.54
CA SER A 338 24.74 8.29 -10.29
C SER A 338 23.37 8.25 -10.93
N ASP A 339 22.80 7.04 -11.15
CA ASP A 339 21.54 6.84 -11.87
C ASP A 339 20.31 7.04 -10.99
N ILE A 340 20.49 7.06 -9.66
CA ILE A 340 19.41 7.19 -8.69
C ILE A 340 19.46 8.55 -7.98
N GLU A 341 18.28 9.10 -7.68
CA GLU A 341 18.09 10.32 -6.89
C GLU A 341 16.96 10.11 -5.87
N PRO A 342 16.88 10.91 -4.79
CA PRO A 342 15.80 10.77 -3.83
C PRO A 342 14.42 10.83 -4.49
N GLY A 343 13.56 9.89 -4.16
CA GLY A 343 12.18 9.79 -4.59
C GLY A 343 11.19 10.22 -3.51
N GLY A 344 9.98 9.71 -3.58
CA GLY A 344 8.95 9.89 -2.58
C GLY A 344 9.12 8.99 -1.35
N ALA A 345 8.14 9.06 -0.48
CA ALA A 345 8.00 8.14 0.65
C ALA A 345 6.53 7.80 0.90
N GLY A 346 6.29 6.58 1.39
CA GLY A 346 5.00 6.13 1.93
C GLY A 346 5.15 5.76 3.41
N VAL A 347 4.09 5.84 4.18
CA VAL A 347 4.03 5.43 5.60
C VAL A 347 2.99 4.33 5.76
#